data_dd7497e70ec4e3778da319f3f03e138d
#
_entry.id   dd7497e70ec4e3778da319f3f03e138d
#
_cell.length_a   1.000
_cell.length_b   1.000
_cell.length_c   1.000
_cell.angle_alpha   90.00
_cell.angle_beta   90.00
_cell.angle_gamma   90.00
#
_symmetry.space_group_name_H-M   'P 1'
#
loop_
_entity.id
_entity.type
_entity.pdbx_description
1 polymer ?
#
loop_
_entity_poly.entity_id
_entity_poly.type
_entity_poly.pdbx_seq_one_letter_code
_entity_poly.pdbx_strand_id
1 'polypeptide(L)'
;MEKGLWMLLFCFLALPVGAQNEKESDKTAKSVEMKEVTVEAARVTKKLDGLLIIPSDAQREAATDGYSLLGKLSLPRIRVDEVMRTIVPLTNNGSVQLRLNGTLASKEDLLSLDPKLVKNIDFIDNPGVRYGDGIGYVIDIRTKRNTTGYVLGADLSNSVTTVNGGNTLYAKYNHKNSELALTFTSLYKDQRGFRSSETADYTLNNGSHYLVSRNQTDGRSRRFGNQFEIKYSLADSATYIFQTNLSVGGNNTPGNYADFVYRDGTIEKSFRTIDVSSDFSPTLDLYFFHQLGKHQSITANVVGSSIYTDKRGCNG
;
A
#
# COMPACT_ATOMS: atom_id res chain seq x y z
N MET A 1 45.58 22.15 29.12
CA MET A 1 46.64 21.18 28.71
C MET A 1 45.96 20.30 27.66
N GLU A 2 46.21 20.43 26.54
CA GLU A 2 47.00 20.56 25.30
C GLU A 2 46.20 19.93 24.17
N LYS A 3 45.77 20.67 23.12
CA LYS A 3 46.43 21.13 21.90
C LYS A 3 46.92 19.97 20.98
N GLY A 4 46.41 19.99 19.74
CA GLY A 4 46.92 19.30 18.56
C GLY A 4 45.86 19.13 17.48
N LEU A 5 45.52 19.96 16.68
CA LEU A 5 45.88 20.75 15.49
C LEU A 5 46.94 20.07 14.58
N TRP A 6 46.53 19.54 13.43
CA TRP A 6 47.31 19.36 12.19
C TRP A 6 46.32 19.12 11.06
N MET A 7 46.04 20.05 10.20
CA MET A 7 46.79 20.72 9.12
C MET A 7 46.74 19.96 7.78
N LEU A 8 46.07 20.63 6.87
CA LEU A 8 45.98 20.53 5.41
C LEU A 8 47.28 20.06 4.72
N LEU A 9 47.16 19.27 3.70
CA LEU A 9 48.13 19.27 2.59
C LEU A 9 47.42 19.21 1.23
N PHE A 10 47.39 20.36 0.59
CA PHE A 10 47.17 20.56 -0.84
C PHE A 10 48.41 20.09 -1.60
N CYS A 11 48.27 19.18 -2.58
CA CYS A 11 49.28 18.96 -3.60
C CYS A 11 48.68 19.28 -4.97
N PHE A 12 49.04 20.50 -5.42
CA PHE A 12 49.05 20.87 -6.85
C PHE A 12 50.21 20.11 -7.53
N LEU A 13 49.95 19.44 -8.62
CA LEU A 13 51.01 19.10 -9.59
C LEU A 13 50.55 19.43 -10.99
N ALA A 14 51.43 20.21 -11.60
CA ALA A 14 51.34 20.92 -12.86
C ALA A 14 51.39 19.98 -14.08
N LEU A 15 50.73 20.45 -15.12
CA LEU A 15 50.81 19.97 -16.51
C LEU A 15 52.16 20.26 -17.14
N PRO A 16 52.60 19.47 -18.11
CA PRO A 16 53.37 20.01 -19.20
C PRO A 16 52.56 20.01 -20.50
N VAL A 17 52.54 21.18 -21.09
CA VAL A 17 52.19 21.44 -22.50
C VAL A 17 53.32 20.92 -23.37
N GLY A 18 53.02 20.09 -24.34
CA GLY A 18 53.90 19.68 -25.38
C GLY A 18 53.27 19.89 -26.74
N ALA A 19 53.93 20.72 -27.56
CA ALA A 19 53.50 21.25 -28.85
C ALA A 19 53.52 20.21 -29.97
N GLN A 20 52.63 20.37 -30.87
CA GLN A 20 52.51 20.12 -32.30
C GLN A 20 53.69 19.40 -33.04
N ASN A 21 53.27 18.39 -33.81
CA ASN A 21 53.88 18.14 -35.13
C ASN A 21 52.80 17.63 -36.09
N GLU A 22 52.50 18.44 -37.09
CA GLU A 22 51.80 18.08 -38.32
C GLU A 22 52.65 17.09 -39.12
N LYS A 23 52.03 16.02 -39.58
CA LYS A 23 52.40 15.36 -40.85
C LYS A 23 51.15 14.83 -41.54
N GLU A 24 51.13 15.20 -42.76
CA GLU A 24 50.20 15.06 -43.86
C GLU A 24 49.91 13.60 -44.26
N SER A 25 48.68 13.37 -44.68
CA SER A 25 48.25 12.44 -45.74
C SER A 25 48.35 10.94 -45.49
N ASP A 26 47.21 10.32 -45.18
CA ASP A 26 46.77 9.22 -46.05
C ASP A 26 45.23 9.09 -46.03
N LYS A 27 44.65 9.06 -47.23
CA LYS A 27 43.19 8.90 -47.43
C LYS A 27 42.85 7.44 -47.31
N THR A 28 42.47 7.02 -46.10
CA THR A 28 41.82 5.73 -45.90
C THR A 28 40.35 6.01 -45.58
N ALA A 29 39.46 5.48 -46.41
CA ALA A 29 38.03 5.58 -46.22
C ALA A 29 37.63 5.14 -44.81
N LYS A 30 37.22 6.08 -43.97
CA LYS A 30 36.56 5.81 -42.69
C LYS A 30 35.24 5.12 -42.98
N SER A 31 35.18 3.81 -42.75
CA SER A 31 33.92 3.13 -42.56
C SER A 31 33.25 3.81 -41.35
N VAL A 32 32.19 4.52 -41.60
CA VAL A 32 31.31 5.02 -40.55
C VAL A 32 30.57 3.79 -40.02
N GLU A 33 31.03 3.22 -38.92
CA GLU A 33 30.21 2.34 -38.13
C GLU A 33 28.97 3.16 -37.74
N MET A 34 27.85 2.90 -38.42
CA MET A 34 26.56 3.40 -37.97
C MET A 34 26.31 2.73 -36.61
N LYS A 35 26.35 3.55 -35.55
CA LYS A 35 25.82 3.12 -34.25
C LYS A 35 24.46 2.55 -34.51
N GLU A 36 24.28 1.30 -34.14
CA GLU A 36 22.99 0.63 -34.13
C GLU A 36 21.97 1.58 -33.48
N VAL A 37 21.03 2.06 -34.27
CA VAL A 37 19.91 2.86 -33.76
C VAL A 37 19.00 1.89 -33.05
N THR A 38 19.24 1.70 -31.76
CA THR A 38 18.32 0.99 -30.91
C THR A 38 17.04 1.81 -30.85
N VAL A 39 16.03 1.41 -31.60
CA VAL A 39 14.69 1.98 -31.50
C VAL A 39 14.13 1.57 -30.12
N GLU A 40 14.29 2.45 -29.13
CA GLU A 40 13.59 2.25 -27.87
C GLU A 40 12.07 2.33 -28.14
N ALA A 41 11.40 1.21 -28.08
CA ALA A 41 9.95 1.17 -28.15
C ALA A 41 9.36 2.07 -27.06
N ALA A 42 8.31 2.83 -27.39
CA ALA A 42 7.66 3.72 -26.45
C ALA A 42 7.24 2.95 -25.21
N ARG A 43 7.81 3.29 -24.06
CA ARG A 43 7.57 2.59 -22.77
C ARG A 43 6.18 2.89 -22.20
N VAL A 44 5.52 3.93 -22.69
CA VAL A 44 4.16 4.30 -22.32
C VAL A 44 3.34 4.42 -23.59
N THR A 45 2.30 3.62 -23.71
CA THR A 45 1.38 3.60 -24.84
C THR A 45 -0.01 3.97 -24.36
N LYS A 46 -0.62 4.98 -25.02
CA LYS A 46 -2.00 5.35 -24.75
C LYS A 46 -2.96 4.27 -25.25
N LYS A 47 -3.94 3.93 -24.44
CA LYS A 47 -5.09 3.10 -24.77
C LYS A 47 -6.38 3.94 -24.74
N LEU A 48 -7.49 3.35 -25.15
CA LEU A 48 -8.79 4.01 -25.12
C LEU A 48 -9.24 4.34 -23.68
N ASP A 49 -8.91 3.47 -22.73
CA ASP A 49 -9.32 3.51 -21.32
C ASP A 49 -8.17 3.82 -20.35
N GLY A 50 -6.98 4.19 -20.87
CA GLY A 50 -5.85 4.51 -20.00
C GLY A 50 -4.48 4.41 -20.65
N LEU A 51 -3.51 3.85 -19.93
CA LEU A 51 -2.12 3.74 -20.33
C LEU A 51 -1.61 2.31 -20.15
N LEU A 52 -0.86 1.81 -21.12
CA LEU A 52 -0.01 0.64 -20.96
C LEU A 52 1.41 1.12 -20.68
N ILE A 53 1.97 0.73 -19.55
CA ILE A 53 3.29 1.16 -19.08
C ILE A 53 4.20 -0.06 -19.00
N ILE A 54 5.36 0.03 -19.64
CA ILE A 54 6.40 -0.99 -19.59
C ILE A 54 7.55 -0.45 -18.74
N PRO A 55 7.75 -0.94 -17.50
CA PRO A 55 8.84 -0.48 -16.65
C PRO A 55 10.21 -0.74 -17.32
N SER A 56 11.15 0.18 -17.15
CA SER A 56 12.52 -0.04 -17.58
C SER A 56 13.23 -1.07 -16.69
N ASP A 57 14.30 -1.66 -17.18
CA ASP A 57 15.10 -2.57 -16.37
C ASP A 57 15.70 -1.85 -15.16
N ALA A 58 16.15 -0.60 -15.33
CA ALA A 58 16.61 0.24 -14.23
C ALA A 58 15.52 0.51 -13.17
N GLN A 59 14.27 0.72 -13.58
CA GLN A 59 13.14 0.89 -12.64
C GLN A 59 12.83 -0.42 -11.90
N ARG A 60 12.89 -1.57 -12.61
CA ARG A 60 12.71 -2.89 -11.99
C ARG A 60 13.82 -3.22 -11.00
N GLU A 61 15.07 -2.94 -11.34
CA GLU A 61 16.23 -3.20 -10.48
C GLU A 61 16.28 -2.28 -9.25
N ALA A 62 15.88 -1.03 -9.40
CA ALA A 62 15.84 -0.05 -8.32
C ALA A 62 14.64 -0.24 -7.38
N ALA A 63 13.64 -1.04 -7.75
CA ALA A 63 12.45 -1.29 -6.95
C ALA A 63 12.65 -2.52 -6.04
N THR A 64 12.15 -2.45 -4.81
CA THR A 64 12.22 -3.54 -3.83
C THR A 64 10.96 -4.42 -3.84
N ASP A 65 9.82 -3.84 -4.19
CA ASP A 65 8.50 -4.47 -4.21
C ASP A 65 7.57 -3.75 -5.20
N GLY A 66 6.30 -4.15 -5.24
CA GLY A 66 5.29 -3.55 -6.11
C GLY A 66 5.01 -2.08 -5.81
N TYR A 67 5.00 -1.66 -4.54
CA TYR A 67 4.79 -0.25 -4.17
C TYR A 67 5.94 0.63 -4.64
N SER A 68 7.17 0.18 -4.39
CA SER A 68 8.38 0.88 -4.84
C SER A 68 8.44 0.99 -6.37
N LEU A 69 8.02 -0.06 -7.10
CA LEU A 69 7.93 0.00 -8.55
C LEU A 69 6.89 1.02 -9.02
N LEU A 70 5.68 0.98 -8.46
CA LEU A 70 4.61 1.92 -8.82
C LEU A 70 4.98 3.37 -8.49
N GLY A 71 5.67 3.62 -7.38
CA GLY A 71 6.20 4.93 -7.01
C GLY A 71 7.17 5.48 -8.05
N LYS A 72 8.08 4.64 -8.57
CA LYS A 72 9.06 5.00 -9.60
C LYS A 72 8.45 5.25 -11.00
N LEU A 73 7.24 4.75 -11.23
CA LEU A 73 6.53 4.96 -12.51
C LEU A 73 5.75 6.27 -12.58
N SER A 74 5.54 6.93 -11.44
CA SER A 74 4.84 8.22 -11.36
C SER A 74 3.51 8.21 -12.11
N LEU A 75 2.60 7.31 -11.73
CA LEU A 75 1.29 7.15 -12.37
C LEU A 75 0.50 8.47 -12.32
N PRO A 76 -0.17 8.89 -13.41
CA PRO A 76 -0.92 10.12 -13.41
C PRO A 76 -2.12 10.05 -12.45
N ARG A 77 -2.41 11.15 -11.75
CA ARG A 77 -3.55 11.30 -10.82
C ARG A 77 -3.56 10.35 -9.62
N ILE A 78 -2.44 9.66 -9.39
CA ILE A 78 -2.28 8.71 -8.29
C ILE A 78 -1.03 9.07 -7.50
N ARG A 79 -1.13 9.02 -6.18
CA ARG A 79 0.02 9.10 -5.27
C ARG A 79 0.25 7.74 -4.64
N VAL A 80 1.45 7.25 -4.78
CA VAL A 80 1.94 6.04 -4.12
C VAL A 80 2.80 6.47 -2.94
N ASP A 81 2.44 6.04 -1.75
CA ASP A 81 3.25 6.22 -0.53
C ASP A 81 3.96 4.90 -0.25
N GLU A 82 5.26 4.87 -0.53
CA GLU A 82 6.09 3.67 -0.36
C GLU A 82 6.29 3.32 1.11
N VAL A 83 6.28 4.32 2.01
CA VAL A 83 6.48 4.11 3.44
C VAL A 83 5.22 3.58 4.11
N MET A 84 4.09 4.24 3.84
CA MET A 84 2.80 3.86 4.41
C MET A 84 2.12 2.71 3.66
N ARG A 85 2.70 2.27 2.54
CA ARG A 85 2.15 1.19 1.69
C ARG A 85 0.71 1.48 1.27
N THR A 86 0.48 2.72 0.83
CA THR A 86 -0.85 3.19 0.39
C THR A 86 -0.80 3.76 -1.01
N ILE A 87 -1.90 3.60 -1.72
CA ILE A 87 -2.11 4.15 -3.05
C ILE A 87 -3.42 4.93 -3.01
N VAL A 88 -3.33 6.23 -3.25
CA VAL A 88 -4.49 7.12 -3.14
C VAL A 88 -4.66 7.94 -4.43
N PRO A 89 -5.91 8.15 -4.87
CA PRO A 89 -6.18 9.04 -5.99
C PRO A 89 -5.93 10.50 -5.55
N LEU A 90 -5.46 11.34 -6.48
CA LEU A 90 -5.31 12.78 -6.28
C LEU A 90 -6.59 13.56 -6.59
N THR A 91 -7.61 12.87 -7.07
CA THR A 91 -8.92 13.43 -7.45
C THR A 91 -10.05 12.63 -6.81
N ASN A 92 -11.21 13.24 -6.60
CA ASN A 92 -12.39 12.57 -5.98
C ASN A 92 -13.16 11.66 -6.96
N ASN A 93 -12.49 11.06 -7.93
CA ASN A 93 -13.14 10.22 -8.95
C ASN A 93 -13.38 8.76 -8.52
N GLY A 94 -13.31 8.47 -7.24
CA GLY A 94 -13.46 7.11 -6.70
C GLY A 94 -12.16 6.52 -6.17
N SER A 95 -12.21 5.27 -5.76
CA SER A 95 -11.08 4.54 -5.19
C SER A 95 -10.16 3.92 -6.26
N VAL A 96 -8.97 3.50 -5.84
CA VAL A 96 -8.02 2.75 -6.68
C VAL A 96 -8.19 1.27 -6.43
N GLN A 97 -8.45 0.50 -7.48
CA GLN A 97 -8.46 -0.95 -7.44
C GLN A 97 -7.12 -1.50 -7.95
N LEU A 98 -6.49 -2.34 -7.14
CA LEU A 98 -5.27 -3.05 -7.49
C LEU A 98 -5.60 -4.44 -8.04
N ARG A 99 -4.92 -4.82 -9.10
CA ARG A 99 -5.04 -6.13 -9.71
C ARG A 99 -3.66 -6.70 -10.05
N LEU A 100 -3.54 -8.00 -9.93
CA LEU A 100 -2.36 -8.75 -10.35
C LEU A 100 -2.79 -9.84 -11.33
N ASN A 101 -2.30 -9.76 -12.56
CA ASN A 101 -2.68 -10.68 -13.64
C ASN A 101 -4.20 -10.81 -13.88
N GLY A 102 -4.94 -9.70 -13.66
CA GLY A 102 -6.38 -9.64 -13.86
C GLY A 102 -7.22 -10.03 -12.63
N THR A 103 -6.63 -10.52 -11.55
CA THR A 103 -7.32 -10.80 -10.27
C THR A 103 -7.13 -9.66 -9.27
N LEU A 104 -8.08 -9.48 -8.35
CA LEU A 104 -7.92 -8.50 -7.27
C LEU A 104 -6.66 -8.80 -6.46
N ALA A 105 -5.87 -7.77 -6.23
CA ALA A 105 -4.63 -7.86 -5.46
C ALA A 105 -4.77 -7.20 -4.10
N SER A 106 -4.22 -7.85 -3.09
CA SER A 106 -4.10 -7.31 -1.72
C SER A 106 -2.82 -6.46 -1.57
N LYS A 107 -2.68 -5.82 -0.41
CA LYS A 107 -1.44 -5.12 -0.03
C LYS A 107 -0.25 -6.08 -0.07
N GLU A 108 -0.43 -7.27 0.44
CA GLU A 108 0.59 -8.30 0.57
C GLU A 108 1.02 -8.87 -0.80
N ASP A 109 0.11 -8.91 -1.76
CA ASP A 109 0.43 -9.28 -3.14
C ASP A 109 1.44 -8.30 -3.76
N LEU A 110 1.32 -7.00 -3.47
CA LEU A 110 2.27 -6.00 -3.93
C LEU A 110 3.59 -6.06 -3.15
N LEU A 111 3.56 -6.29 -1.84
CA LEU A 111 4.76 -6.45 -1.01
C LEU A 111 5.58 -7.68 -1.41
N SER A 112 4.89 -8.75 -1.79
CA SER A 112 5.54 -10.01 -2.23
C SER A 112 5.91 -10.01 -3.72
N LEU A 113 5.59 -8.96 -4.45
CA LEU A 113 5.84 -8.87 -5.89
C LEU A 113 7.33 -8.60 -6.16
N ASP A 114 7.99 -9.51 -6.89
CA ASP A 114 9.31 -9.24 -7.44
C ASP A 114 9.17 -8.29 -8.65
N PRO A 115 9.71 -7.05 -8.57
CA PRO A 115 9.63 -6.08 -9.67
C PRO A 115 10.25 -6.58 -10.98
N LYS A 116 11.23 -7.46 -10.94
CA LYS A 116 11.90 -8.04 -12.12
C LYS A 116 10.96 -8.91 -12.95
N LEU A 117 9.93 -9.45 -12.33
CA LEU A 117 8.92 -10.27 -13.00
C LEU A 117 7.84 -9.42 -13.68
N VAL A 118 7.75 -8.13 -13.39
CA VAL A 118 6.72 -7.27 -13.98
C VAL A 118 6.99 -7.08 -15.47
N LYS A 119 6.03 -7.49 -16.29
CA LYS A 119 6.06 -7.33 -17.75
C LYS A 119 5.57 -5.95 -18.15
N ASN A 120 4.37 -5.59 -17.73
CA ASN A 120 3.75 -4.31 -17.96
C ASN A 120 2.71 -4.00 -16.88
N ILE A 121 2.26 -2.76 -16.86
CA ILE A 121 1.20 -2.28 -15.98
C ILE A 121 0.14 -1.63 -16.85
N ASP A 122 -1.08 -2.08 -16.69
CA ASP A 122 -2.26 -1.55 -17.34
C ASP A 122 -2.92 -0.56 -16.37
N PHE A 123 -2.73 0.73 -16.62
CA PHE A 123 -3.33 1.79 -15.83
C PHE A 123 -4.61 2.26 -16.53
N ILE A 124 -5.75 2.02 -15.93
CA ILE A 124 -7.06 2.36 -16.46
C ILE A 124 -7.60 3.54 -15.66
N ASP A 125 -7.82 4.68 -16.32
CA ASP A 125 -8.30 5.92 -15.70
C ASP A 125 -9.80 6.19 -15.96
N ASN A 126 -10.44 5.29 -16.68
CA ASN A 126 -11.88 5.27 -16.87
C ASN A 126 -12.40 3.81 -16.89
N PRO A 127 -12.44 3.15 -15.71
CA PRO A 127 -12.67 1.69 -15.64
C PRO A 127 -14.09 1.27 -15.99
N GLY A 128 -15.06 2.19 -15.93
CA GLY A 128 -16.47 1.87 -16.13
C GLY A 128 -17.03 0.89 -15.09
N VAL A 129 -18.27 0.48 -15.26
CA VAL A 129 -19.03 -0.34 -14.29
C VAL A 129 -18.50 -1.76 -14.11
N ARG A 130 -17.69 -2.28 -15.04
CA ARG A 130 -17.17 -3.67 -14.99
C ARG A 130 -16.23 -3.94 -13.81
N TYR A 131 -15.68 -2.91 -13.20
CA TYR A 131 -14.76 -3.02 -12.06
C TYR A 131 -15.44 -2.76 -10.71
N GLY A 132 -16.73 -2.44 -10.73
CA GLY A 132 -17.54 -2.14 -9.55
C GLY A 132 -17.82 -0.65 -9.38
N ASP A 133 -18.82 -0.35 -8.57
CA ASP A 133 -19.20 1.02 -8.26
C ASP A 133 -18.16 1.71 -7.39
N GLY A 134 -17.92 3.00 -7.65
CA GLY A 134 -16.98 3.79 -6.87
C GLY A 134 -15.50 3.54 -7.18
N ILE A 135 -15.17 2.73 -8.19
CA ILE A 135 -13.79 2.55 -8.67
C ILE A 135 -13.47 3.61 -9.71
N GLY A 136 -12.54 4.50 -9.39
CA GLY A 136 -12.11 5.58 -10.30
C GLY A 136 -10.87 5.21 -11.12
N TYR A 137 -10.04 4.34 -10.59
CA TYR A 137 -8.80 3.91 -11.24
C TYR A 137 -8.55 2.42 -11.02
N VAL A 138 -7.98 1.76 -12.03
CA VAL A 138 -7.51 0.38 -11.91
C VAL A 138 -6.03 0.31 -12.29
N ILE A 139 -5.26 -0.35 -11.47
CA ILE A 139 -3.85 -0.67 -11.74
C ILE A 139 -3.75 -2.19 -11.84
N ASP A 140 -3.62 -2.72 -13.06
CA ASP A 140 -3.45 -4.15 -13.28
C ASP A 140 -1.99 -4.44 -13.66
N ILE A 141 -1.28 -5.06 -12.75
CA ILE A 141 0.13 -5.43 -12.92
C ILE A 141 0.19 -6.80 -13.57
N ARG A 142 0.81 -6.86 -14.74
CA ARG A 142 1.03 -8.10 -15.47
C ARG A 142 2.46 -8.59 -15.26
N THR A 143 2.61 -9.81 -14.78
CA THR A 143 3.92 -10.44 -14.55
C THR A 143 4.27 -11.46 -15.61
N LYS A 144 5.56 -11.71 -15.78
CA LYS A 144 6.03 -12.92 -16.44
C LYS A 144 5.68 -14.11 -15.55
N ARG A 145 5.13 -15.18 -16.10
CA ARG A 145 4.83 -16.37 -15.30
C ARG A 145 6.12 -16.97 -14.76
N ASN A 146 6.26 -17.03 -13.45
CA ASN A 146 7.22 -17.90 -12.81
C ASN A 146 6.61 -19.30 -12.73
N THR A 147 7.32 -20.28 -13.24
CA THR A 147 6.84 -21.66 -13.25
C THR A 147 6.82 -22.28 -11.86
N THR A 148 7.77 -21.91 -11.01
CA THR A 148 7.87 -22.39 -9.62
C THR A 148 8.77 -21.47 -8.82
N GLY A 149 8.40 -21.15 -7.59
CA GLY A 149 9.19 -20.30 -6.70
C GLY A 149 8.46 -20.01 -5.39
N TYR A 150 9.18 -19.43 -4.44
CA TYR A 150 8.61 -18.95 -3.18
C TYR A 150 9.11 -17.56 -2.87
N VAL A 151 8.30 -16.81 -2.13
CA VAL A 151 8.64 -15.50 -1.55
C VAL A 151 8.29 -15.55 -0.08
N LEU A 152 9.21 -15.09 0.76
CA LEU A 152 8.99 -14.89 2.19
C LEU A 152 9.34 -13.44 2.51
N GLY A 153 8.55 -12.80 3.34
CA GLY A 153 8.84 -11.42 3.73
C GLY A 153 8.14 -10.99 5.00
N ALA A 154 8.58 -9.83 5.49
CA ALA A 154 8.04 -9.15 6.64
C ALA A 154 7.98 -7.65 6.38
N ASP A 155 6.86 -7.03 6.74
CA ASP A 155 6.69 -5.57 6.81
C ASP A 155 6.47 -5.20 8.27
N LEU A 156 7.44 -4.51 8.88
CA LEU A 156 7.45 -4.18 10.30
C LEU A 156 7.40 -2.67 10.47
N SER A 157 6.29 -2.18 10.99
CA SER A 157 6.07 -0.76 11.25
C SER A 157 5.77 -0.54 12.73
N ASN A 158 6.76 -0.05 13.46
CA ASN A 158 6.65 0.10 14.91
C ASN A 158 7.13 1.47 15.34
N SER A 159 6.36 2.13 16.22
CA SER A 159 6.74 3.41 16.80
C SER A 159 7.81 3.23 17.89
N VAL A 160 8.81 4.10 17.88
CA VAL A 160 9.89 4.08 18.88
C VAL A 160 9.47 4.79 20.18
N THR A 161 8.60 5.80 20.09
CA THR A 161 8.22 6.66 21.21
C THR A 161 6.90 6.31 21.87
N THR A 162 6.05 5.55 21.18
CA THR A 162 4.71 5.12 21.65
C THR A 162 4.52 3.63 21.38
N VAL A 163 3.73 3.00 22.24
CA VAL A 163 3.39 1.58 22.03
C VAL A 163 2.33 1.49 20.93
N ASN A 164 2.80 1.52 19.68
CA ASN A 164 1.94 1.43 18.51
C ASN A 164 2.72 0.77 17.36
N GLY A 165 2.13 -0.20 16.71
CA GLY A 165 2.76 -0.86 15.57
C GLY A 165 1.82 -1.75 14.80
N GLY A 166 2.26 -2.08 13.59
CA GLY A 166 1.62 -3.01 12.69
C GLY A 166 2.67 -3.86 12.00
N ASN A 167 2.58 -5.17 12.15
CA ASN A 167 3.55 -6.10 11.62
C ASN A 167 2.83 -7.10 10.71
N THR A 168 3.35 -7.32 9.52
CA THR A 168 2.83 -8.30 8.57
C THR A 168 3.95 -9.26 8.20
N LEU A 169 3.67 -10.56 8.33
CA LEU A 169 4.50 -11.65 7.83
C LEU A 169 3.77 -12.29 6.65
N TYR A 170 4.46 -12.56 5.57
CA TYR A 170 3.86 -13.21 4.42
C TYR A 170 4.76 -14.26 3.81
N ALA A 171 4.11 -15.31 3.28
CA ALA A 171 4.76 -16.36 2.51
C ALA A 171 3.92 -16.65 1.27
N LYS A 172 4.56 -16.76 0.12
CA LYS A 172 3.92 -17.09 -1.14
C LYS A 172 4.68 -18.22 -1.83
N TYR A 173 3.95 -19.20 -2.32
CA TYR A 173 4.49 -20.31 -3.11
C TYR A 173 3.76 -20.39 -4.44
N ASN A 174 4.49 -20.33 -5.53
CA ASN A 174 3.99 -20.45 -6.88
C ASN A 174 4.45 -21.79 -7.47
N HIS A 175 3.52 -22.51 -8.09
CA HIS A 175 3.83 -23.69 -8.87
C HIS A 175 2.98 -23.73 -10.15
N LYS A 176 3.61 -23.53 -11.31
CA LYS A 176 2.92 -23.47 -12.61
C LYS A 176 1.77 -22.45 -12.59
N ASN A 177 0.53 -22.93 -12.62
CA ASN A 177 -0.68 -22.12 -12.65
C ASN A 177 -1.32 -21.93 -11.27
N SER A 178 -0.70 -22.47 -10.20
CA SER A 178 -1.20 -22.36 -8.84
C SER A 178 -0.33 -21.44 -7.99
N GLU A 179 -0.97 -20.70 -7.11
CA GLU A 179 -0.34 -19.85 -6.10
C GLU A 179 -1.00 -20.09 -4.76
N LEU A 180 -0.19 -20.29 -3.72
CA LEU A 180 -0.62 -20.32 -2.34
C LEU A 180 0.06 -19.16 -1.61
N ALA A 181 -0.72 -18.29 -0.98
CA ALA A 181 -0.23 -17.20 -0.16
C ALA A 181 -0.76 -17.33 1.27
N LEU A 182 0.10 -17.10 2.24
CA LEU A 182 -0.18 -17.06 3.66
C LEU A 182 0.23 -15.69 4.18
N THR A 183 -0.66 -15.03 4.92
CA THR A 183 -0.40 -13.72 5.51
C THR A 183 -0.83 -13.72 6.98
N PHE A 184 0.02 -13.18 7.83
CA PHE A 184 -0.30 -12.90 9.21
C PHE A 184 -0.03 -11.44 9.52
N THR A 185 -1.05 -10.72 9.98
CA THR A 185 -0.96 -9.32 10.37
C THR A 185 -1.29 -9.18 11.85
N SER A 186 -0.44 -8.45 12.57
CA SER A 186 -0.63 -8.09 13.97
C SER A 186 -0.56 -6.59 14.14
N LEU A 187 -1.60 -6.02 14.74
CA LEU A 187 -1.69 -4.61 15.07
C LEU A 187 -1.74 -4.45 16.58
N TYR A 188 -1.00 -3.51 17.12
CA TYR A 188 -1.08 -3.20 18.53
C TYR A 188 -0.99 -1.69 18.77
N LYS A 189 -1.72 -1.25 19.78
CA LYS A 189 -1.78 0.14 20.21
C LYS A 189 -1.99 0.20 21.71
N ASP A 190 -1.20 1.00 22.42
CA ASP A 190 -1.45 1.40 23.81
C ASP A 190 -1.03 2.86 23.97
N GLN A 191 -1.98 3.74 23.89
CA GLN A 191 -1.78 5.18 24.00
C GLN A 191 -2.45 5.69 25.27
N ARG A 192 -1.79 6.61 25.97
CA ARG A 192 -2.23 7.20 27.24
C ARG A 192 -2.18 8.71 27.19
N GLY A 193 -2.91 9.34 28.11
CA GLY A 193 -2.87 10.77 28.29
C GLY A 193 -3.62 11.55 27.21
N PHE A 194 -4.65 10.97 26.63
CA PHE A 194 -5.52 11.68 25.69
C PHE A 194 -6.25 12.81 26.38
N ARG A 195 -6.21 13.98 25.76
CA ARG A 195 -6.94 15.16 26.19
C ARG A 195 -7.66 15.75 24.99
N SER A 196 -8.88 16.16 25.19
CA SER A 196 -9.67 16.89 24.22
C SER A 196 -10.53 17.92 24.95
N SER A 197 -10.86 19.01 24.28
CA SER A 197 -11.75 20.04 24.78
C SER A 197 -12.78 20.34 23.73
N GLU A 198 -14.02 20.31 24.11
CA GLU A 198 -15.18 20.67 23.30
C GLU A 198 -15.97 21.73 24.04
N THR A 199 -16.29 22.81 23.36
CA THR A 199 -17.12 23.89 23.91
C THR A 199 -18.21 24.20 22.89
N ALA A 200 -19.46 24.19 23.35
CA ALA A 200 -20.63 24.55 22.57
C ALA A 200 -21.29 25.77 23.18
N ASP A 201 -21.51 26.81 22.40
CA ASP A 201 -22.26 27.99 22.74
C ASP A 201 -23.61 27.96 22.03
N TYR A 202 -24.66 27.83 22.77
CA TYR A 202 -26.03 27.82 22.27
C TYR A 202 -26.67 29.17 22.47
N THR A 203 -27.11 29.82 21.40
CA THR A 203 -27.96 31.01 21.48
C THR A 203 -29.41 30.59 21.62
N LEU A 204 -30.02 30.92 22.74
CA LEU A 204 -31.43 30.61 23.01
C LEU A 204 -32.35 31.60 22.32
N ASN A 205 -33.63 31.24 22.16
CA ASN A 205 -34.64 32.07 21.50
C ASN A 205 -34.85 33.46 22.17
N ASN A 206 -34.46 33.60 23.40
CA ASN A 206 -34.52 34.87 24.16
C ASN A 206 -33.24 35.71 24.00
N GLY A 207 -32.29 35.28 23.15
CA GLY A 207 -31.02 35.95 22.92
C GLY A 207 -29.94 35.68 24.00
N SER A 208 -30.23 34.87 25.01
CA SER A 208 -29.22 34.48 25.99
C SER A 208 -28.28 33.38 25.44
N HIS A 209 -27.05 33.37 25.92
CA HIS A 209 -26.06 32.37 25.60
C HIS A 209 -26.00 31.29 26.68
N TYR A 210 -25.89 30.05 26.21
CA TYR A 210 -25.79 28.88 27.07
C TYR A 210 -24.51 28.10 26.68
N LEU A 211 -23.51 28.19 27.56
CA LEU A 211 -22.19 27.61 27.29
C LEU A 211 -22.08 26.25 27.98
N VAL A 212 -21.74 25.25 27.18
CA VAL A 212 -21.46 23.88 27.65
C VAL A 212 -20.05 23.54 27.28
N SER A 213 -19.28 23.03 28.22
CA SER A 213 -17.95 22.49 27.92
C SER A 213 -17.82 21.05 28.40
N ARG A 214 -17.10 20.25 27.58
CA ARG A 214 -16.74 18.86 27.86
C ARG A 214 -15.25 18.70 27.65
N ASN A 215 -14.53 18.51 28.73
CA ASN A 215 -13.09 18.40 28.72
C ASN A 215 -12.67 16.98 29.08
N GLN A 216 -11.99 16.29 28.18
CA GLN A 216 -11.31 15.04 28.50
C GLN A 216 -10.01 15.35 29.21
N THR A 217 -9.87 14.93 30.46
CA THR A 217 -8.71 15.21 31.31
C THR A 217 -7.66 14.12 31.24
N ASP A 218 -8.08 12.89 31.04
CA ASP A 218 -7.21 11.73 30.83
C ASP A 218 -7.91 10.67 29.96
N GLY A 219 -7.13 9.75 29.42
CA GLY A 219 -7.65 8.64 28.68
C GLY A 219 -6.57 7.65 28.25
N ARG A 220 -6.99 6.41 28.07
CA ARG A 220 -6.16 5.34 27.54
C ARG A 220 -6.89 4.60 26.42
N SER A 221 -6.23 4.42 25.30
CA SER A 221 -6.73 3.64 24.18
C SER A 221 -5.80 2.48 23.92
N ARG A 222 -6.31 1.26 24.12
CA ARG A 222 -5.63 0.01 23.81
C ARG A 222 -6.36 -0.75 22.74
N ARG A 223 -5.63 -1.29 21.78
CA ARG A 223 -6.17 -2.18 20.76
C ARG A 223 -5.13 -3.20 20.36
N PHE A 224 -5.53 -4.46 20.29
CA PHE A 224 -4.74 -5.56 19.77
C PHE A 224 -5.58 -6.23 18.68
N GLY A 225 -5.03 -6.34 17.48
CA GLY A 225 -5.69 -6.99 16.35
C GLY A 225 -4.75 -8.02 15.74
N ASN A 226 -5.28 -9.19 15.42
CA ASN A 226 -4.56 -10.21 14.67
C ASN A 226 -5.44 -10.70 13.53
N GLN A 227 -4.82 -10.91 12.38
CA GLN A 227 -5.48 -11.44 11.20
C GLN A 227 -4.58 -12.49 10.56
N PHE A 228 -5.14 -13.62 10.23
CA PHE A 228 -4.51 -14.67 9.44
C PHE A 228 -5.31 -14.86 8.15
N GLU A 229 -4.62 -14.96 7.04
CA GLU A 229 -5.22 -15.10 5.71
C GLU A 229 -4.49 -16.21 4.93
N ILE A 230 -5.28 -17.06 4.28
CA ILE A 230 -4.84 -18.08 3.34
C ILE A 230 -5.53 -17.79 2.01
N LYS A 231 -4.74 -17.50 0.97
CA LYS A 231 -5.22 -17.31 -0.38
C LYS A 231 -4.67 -18.41 -1.28
N TYR A 232 -5.54 -19.10 -1.97
CA TYR A 232 -5.16 -20.05 -3.01
C TYR A 232 -5.74 -19.60 -4.34
N SER A 233 -4.92 -19.60 -5.38
CA SER A 233 -5.31 -19.24 -6.73
C SER A 233 -4.82 -20.31 -7.70
N LEU A 234 -5.70 -20.76 -8.56
CA LEU A 234 -5.41 -21.62 -9.71
C LEU A 234 -5.93 -20.92 -10.95
N ALA A 235 -5.03 -20.45 -11.81
CA ALA A 235 -5.41 -19.62 -12.94
C ALA A 235 -4.65 -19.95 -14.21
N ASP A 236 -5.39 -20.21 -15.27
CA ASP A 236 -4.94 -20.01 -16.63
C ASP A 236 -5.71 -18.82 -17.20
N SER A 237 -5.02 -17.68 -17.32
CA SER A 237 -5.62 -16.38 -17.64
C SER A 237 -6.47 -16.35 -18.94
N ALA A 238 -6.35 -17.36 -19.78
CA ALA A 238 -7.12 -17.50 -21.02
C ALA A 238 -8.38 -18.35 -20.84
N THR A 239 -8.41 -19.28 -19.88
CA THR A 239 -9.42 -20.31 -19.84
C THR A 239 -10.20 -20.36 -18.54
N TYR A 240 -9.52 -20.32 -17.40
CA TYR A 240 -10.16 -20.42 -16.09
C TYR A 240 -9.39 -19.68 -15.01
N ILE A 241 -10.13 -19.25 -14.00
CA ILE A 241 -9.60 -18.73 -12.73
C ILE A 241 -10.43 -19.36 -11.60
N PHE A 242 -9.75 -19.99 -10.66
CA PHE A 242 -10.31 -20.36 -9.37
C PHE A 242 -9.50 -19.70 -8.28
N GLN A 243 -10.16 -18.96 -7.39
CA GLN A 243 -9.53 -18.28 -6.29
C GLN A 243 -10.35 -18.51 -5.03
N THR A 244 -9.67 -18.82 -3.93
CA THR A 244 -10.28 -18.85 -2.61
C THR A 244 -9.44 -18.04 -1.65
N ASN A 245 -10.11 -17.27 -0.81
CA ASN A 245 -9.50 -16.52 0.28
C ASN A 245 -10.22 -16.86 1.58
N LEU A 246 -9.51 -17.44 2.53
CA LEU A 246 -9.95 -17.67 3.89
C LEU A 246 -9.21 -16.71 4.82
N SER A 247 -9.96 -15.86 5.49
CA SER A 247 -9.42 -14.88 6.44
C SER A 247 -10.07 -15.10 7.81
N VAL A 248 -9.26 -15.09 8.85
CA VAL A 248 -9.70 -15.16 10.24
C VAL A 248 -9.03 -14.03 11.00
N GLY A 249 -9.84 -13.10 11.50
CA GLY A 249 -9.36 -11.94 12.23
C GLY A 249 -10.06 -11.76 13.57
N GLY A 250 -9.44 -11.00 14.44
CA GLY A 250 -10.04 -10.57 15.67
C GLY A 250 -9.33 -9.37 16.28
N ASN A 251 -10.10 -8.53 16.95
CA ASN A 251 -9.60 -7.41 17.71
C ASN A 251 -9.97 -7.55 19.17
N ASN A 252 -9.12 -7.04 20.03
CA ASN A 252 -9.36 -6.94 21.46
C ASN A 252 -9.03 -5.52 21.92
N THR A 253 -9.96 -4.92 22.63
CA THR A 253 -9.88 -3.58 23.21
C THR A 253 -10.00 -3.70 24.73
N PRO A 254 -8.92 -4.06 25.45
CA PRO A 254 -9.03 -4.38 26.88
C PRO A 254 -9.01 -3.09 27.73
N GLY A 255 -10.17 -2.61 28.10
CA GLY A 255 -10.34 -1.53 29.06
C GLY A 255 -9.79 -0.18 28.61
N ASN A 256 -10.29 0.32 27.49
CA ASN A 256 -10.16 1.73 27.15
C ASN A 256 -10.96 2.55 28.16
N TYR A 257 -10.42 3.71 28.55
CA TYR A 257 -11.16 4.64 29.37
C TYR A 257 -10.91 6.08 28.93
N ALA A 258 -11.86 6.94 29.27
CA ALA A 258 -11.76 8.38 29.12
C ALA A 258 -12.40 9.06 30.31
N ASP A 259 -11.66 9.96 30.95
CA ASP A 259 -12.12 10.78 32.07
C ASP A 259 -12.52 12.15 31.55
N PHE A 260 -13.73 12.56 31.86
CA PHE A 260 -14.29 13.82 31.41
C PHE A 260 -14.72 14.69 32.59
N VAL A 261 -14.55 16.01 32.41
CA VAL A 261 -15.19 17.03 33.20
C VAL A 261 -16.19 17.77 32.31
N TYR A 262 -17.44 17.70 32.67
CA TYR A 262 -18.53 18.42 32.02
C TYR A 262 -18.92 19.63 32.85
N ARG A 263 -19.04 20.78 32.19
CA ARG A 263 -19.52 22.04 32.83
C ARG A 263 -20.65 22.61 32.04
N ASP A 264 -21.66 22.99 32.78
CA ASP A 264 -22.88 23.58 32.29
C ASP A 264 -23.28 24.74 33.27
N GLY A 265 -22.93 25.95 32.89
CA GLY A 265 -23.03 27.09 33.77
C GLY A 265 -22.28 26.85 35.08
N THR A 266 -23.02 26.70 36.19
CA THR A 266 -22.48 26.47 37.53
C THR A 266 -22.33 24.98 37.87
N ILE A 267 -22.86 24.10 37.05
CA ILE A 267 -22.83 22.65 37.29
C ILE A 267 -21.55 22.08 36.73
N GLU A 268 -20.81 21.39 37.55
CA GLU A 268 -19.65 20.61 37.15
C GLU A 268 -19.85 19.14 37.51
N LYS A 269 -19.62 18.24 36.53
CA LYS A 269 -19.75 16.80 36.73
C LYS A 269 -18.50 16.13 36.14
N SER A 270 -17.91 15.20 36.88
CA SER A 270 -16.87 14.33 36.40
C SER A 270 -17.46 12.93 36.16
N PHE A 271 -17.03 12.30 35.05
CA PHE A 271 -17.45 10.94 34.76
C PHE A 271 -16.34 10.20 33.99
N ARG A 272 -16.32 8.89 34.13
CA ARG A 272 -15.43 7.99 33.39
C ARG A 272 -16.23 7.12 32.45
N THR A 273 -15.80 7.08 31.20
CA THR A 273 -16.28 6.09 30.23
C THR A 273 -15.29 4.94 30.16
N ILE A 274 -15.76 3.72 30.22
CA ILE A 274 -14.94 2.52 30.01
C ILE A 274 -15.53 1.76 28.83
N ASP A 275 -14.68 1.35 27.90
CA ASP A 275 -15.05 0.52 26.74
C ASP A 275 -14.15 -0.70 26.66
N VAL A 276 -14.78 -1.88 26.69
CA VAL A 276 -14.14 -3.18 26.54
C VAL A 276 -14.82 -3.89 25.38
N SER A 277 -14.08 -4.30 24.39
CA SER A 277 -14.64 -5.06 23.28
C SER A 277 -13.68 -6.13 22.78
N SER A 278 -14.24 -7.21 22.30
CA SER A 278 -13.53 -8.21 21.53
C SER A 278 -14.39 -8.65 20.36
N ASP A 279 -13.76 -8.88 19.23
CA ASP A 279 -14.42 -9.40 18.04
C ASP A 279 -13.61 -10.55 17.44
N PHE A 280 -14.32 -11.44 16.75
CA PHE A 280 -13.77 -12.53 15.96
C PHE A 280 -14.55 -12.62 14.66
N SER A 281 -13.85 -12.56 13.52
CA SER A 281 -14.48 -12.43 12.21
C SER A 281 -13.82 -13.35 11.17
N PRO A 282 -14.34 -14.59 11.00
CA PRO A 282 -13.98 -15.45 9.89
C PRO A 282 -14.70 -15.01 8.60
N THR A 283 -13.98 -15.04 7.48
CA THR A 283 -14.51 -14.74 6.15
C THR A 283 -13.97 -15.75 5.15
N LEU A 284 -14.84 -16.24 4.28
CA LEU A 284 -14.50 -17.09 3.15
C LEU A 284 -14.99 -16.40 1.87
N ASP A 285 -14.09 -16.23 0.91
CA ASP A 285 -14.38 -15.71 -0.43
C ASP A 285 -13.96 -16.75 -1.47
N LEU A 286 -14.87 -17.11 -2.35
CA LEU A 286 -14.67 -18.05 -3.44
C LEU A 286 -15.02 -17.36 -4.76
N TYR A 287 -14.07 -17.31 -5.67
CA TYR A 287 -14.23 -16.78 -7.01
C TYR A 287 -13.90 -17.84 -8.06
N PHE A 288 -14.79 -18.00 -9.01
CA PHE A 288 -14.61 -18.89 -10.14
C PHE A 288 -14.97 -18.18 -11.44
N PHE A 289 -14.10 -18.33 -12.44
CA PHE A 289 -14.31 -17.89 -13.81
C PHE A 289 -13.91 -19.02 -14.75
N HIS A 290 -14.73 -19.27 -15.77
CA HIS A 290 -14.40 -20.21 -16.83
C HIS A 290 -14.91 -19.71 -18.19
N GLN A 291 -14.03 -19.75 -19.19
CA GLN A 291 -14.35 -19.43 -20.58
C GLN A 291 -14.93 -20.68 -21.27
N LEU A 292 -16.21 -20.63 -21.62
CA LEU A 292 -16.91 -21.76 -22.27
C LEU A 292 -16.72 -21.80 -23.79
N GLY A 293 -16.30 -20.68 -24.38
CA GLY A 293 -16.12 -20.55 -25.82
C GLY A 293 -15.62 -19.15 -26.19
N LYS A 294 -15.61 -18.83 -27.50
CA LYS A 294 -15.09 -17.53 -27.95
C LYS A 294 -15.87 -16.32 -27.42
N HIS A 295 -17.16 -16.49 -27.12
CA HIS A 295 -18.06 -15.41 -26.72
C HIS A 295 -18.87 -15.70 -25.45
N GLN A 296 -18.58 -16.80 -24.77
CA GLN A 296 -19.31 -17.20 -23.57
C GLN A 296 -18.35 -17.48 -22.40
N SER A 297 -18.73 -17.01 -21.25
CA SER A 297 -18.03 -17.29 -19.99
C SER A 297 -19.02 -17.46 -18.86
N ILE A 298 -18.63 -18.20 -17.84
CA ILE A 298 -19.33 -18.32 -16.58
C ILE A 298 -18.48 -17.73 -15.47
N THR A 299 -19.12 -16.97 -14.60
CA THR A 299 -18.47 -16.39 -13.40
C THR A 299 -19.37 -16.70 -12.21
N ALA A 300 -18.75 -17.14 -11.12
CA ALA A 300 -19.41 -17.32 -9.83
C ALA A 300 -18.57 -16.67 -8.74
N ASN A 301 -19.23 -15.97 -7.82
CA ASN A 301 -18.62 -15.40 -6.65
C ASN A 301 -19.48 -15.73 -5.43
N VAL A 302 -18.89 -16.29 -4.39
CA VAL A 302 -19.56 -16.64 -3.13
C VAL A 302 -18.73 -16.09 -1.98
N VAL A 303 -19.33 -15.18 -1.20
CA VAL A 303 -18.70 -14.61 0.00
C VAL A 303 -19.55 -14.97 1.20
N GLY A 304 -18.90 -15.55 2.22
CA GLY A 304 -19.48 -15.82 3.51
C GLY A 304 -18.64 -15.19 4.62
N SER A 305 -19.29 -14.45 5.53
CA SER A 305 -18.62 -13.89 6.69
C SER A 305 -19.50 -14.01 7.92
N SER A 306 -18.86 -14.09 9.08
CA SER A 306 -19.54 -14.03 10.37
C SER A 306 -18.75 -13.12 11.30
N ILE A 307 -19.43 -12.37 12.15
CA ILE A 307 -18.80 -11.48 13.12
C ILE A 307 -19.39 -11.80 14.50
N TYR A 308 -18.53 -12.22 15.39
CA TYR A 308 -18.85 -12.44 16.79
C TYR A 308 -18.25 -11.29 17.60
N THR A 309 -19.09 -10.53 18.28
CA THR A 309 -18.65 -9.35 19.05
C THR A 309 -19.16 -9.44 20.48
N ASP A 310 -18.27 -9.28 21.46
CA ASP A 310 -18.61 -8.98 22.86
C ASP A 310 -18.18 -7.54 23.14
N LYS A 311 -19.14 -6.71 23.51
CA LYS A 311 -18.91 -5.31 23.85
C LYS A 311 -19.56 -4.93 25.17
N ARG A 312 -18.77 -4.37 26.07
CA ARG A 312 -19.21 -3.87 27.38
C ARG A 312 -18.76 -2.45 27.56
N GLY A 313 -19.68 -1.58 27.91
CA GLY A 313 -19.42 -0.18 28.23
C GLY A 313 -20.02 0.18 29.56
N CYS A 314 -19.37 1.04 30.31
CA CYS A 314 -19.86 1.61 31.54
C CYS A 314 -19.59 3.11 31.58
N ASN A 315 -20.59 3.88 32.00
CA ASN A 315 -20.43 5.31 32.31
C ASN A 315 -20.68 5.43 33.83
N GLY A 316 -19.65 5.84 34.57
CA GLY A 316 -19.68 5.99 36.02
C GLY A 316 -19.21 7.37 36.47
#